data_199675e4f05fffcb4008ef1ac77b04b9
#
_entry.id   199675e4f05fffcb4008ef1ac77b04b9
#
_cell.length_a   1.000
_cell.length_b   1.000
_cell.length_c   1.000
_cell.angle_alpha   90.00
_cell.angle_beta   90.00
_cell.angle_gamma   90.00
#
_symmetry.space_group_name_H-M   'P 1'
#
loop_
_entity.id
_entity.type
_entity.pdbx_description
1 polymer ?
#
loop_
_entity_poly.entity_id
_entity_poly.type
_entity_poly.pdbx_seq_one_letter_code
_entity_poly.pdbx_strand_id
1 'polypeptide(L)'
;MQTAMVVTWTRPIVGREDRALEYGAEVNEYWSQHARQGKCSEPAMFFTEAGNGIWMVTGERDVLMSLHDTEEARMLTLKGELLLENFCLEFYFAGDAAADYMLRYQSALAFI
;
A
#
# COMPACT_ATOMS: atom_id res chain seq x y z
N MET A 1 10.33 0.61 -12.88
CA MET A 1 8.90 0.93 -13.14
C MET A 1 8.31 1.55 -11.89
N GLN A 2 7.82 2.76 -12.02
CA GLN A 2 7.23 3.46 -10.88
C GLN A 2 5.93 2.81 -10.45
N THR A 3 5.81 2.53 -9.17
CA THR A 3 4.73 1.73 -8.60
C THR A 3 4.22 2.36 -7.32
N ALA A 4 2.94 2.19 -7.04
CA ALA A 4 2.34 2.51 -5.75
C ALA A 4 1.88 1.21 -5.10
N MET A 5 2.31 0.97 -3.87
CA MET A 5 1.74 -0.09 -3.03
C MET A 5 0.65 0.56 -2.19
N VAL A 6 -0.58 0.10 -2.36
CA VAL A 6 -1.76 0.72 -1.77
C VAL A 6 -2.50 -0.29 -0.92
N VAL A 7 -2.79 0.11 0.31
CA VAL A 7 -3.61 -0.66 1.23
C VAL A 7 -4.91 0.09 1.46
N THR A 8 -6.03 -0.60 1.35
CA THR A 8 -7.35 -0.04 1.64
C THR A 8 -8.07 -0.91 2.64
N TRP A 9 -8.97 -0.30 3.42
CA TRP A 9 -9.81 -1.01 4.38
C TRP A 9 -11.09 -0.22 4.64
N THR A 10 -12.10 -0.91 5.18
CA THR A 10 -13.37 -0.27 5.51
C THR A 10 -13.35 0.34 6.90
N ARG A 11 -12.88 -0.39 7.90
CA ARG A 11 -12.77 0.06 9.29
C ARG A 11 -12.03 -1.00 10.11
N PRO A 12 -11.55 -0.65 11.31
CA PRO A 12 -11.05 -1.65 12.25
C PRO A 12 -12.16 -2.62 12.64
N ILE A 13 -11.78 -3.88 12.86
CA ILE A 13 -12.71 -4.89 13.37
C ILE A 13 -13.15 -4.49 14.77
N VAL A 14 -14.45 -4.55 15.02
CA VAL A 14 -15.05 -4.18 16.31
C VAL A 14 -14.41 -4.98 17.45
N GLY A 15 -13.95 -4.27 18.47
CA GLY A 15 -13.25 -4.85 19.61
C GLY A 15 -11.75 -4.93 19.45
N ARG A 16 -11.22 -4.57 18.28
CA ARG A 16 -9.77 -4.59 17.99
C ARG A 16 -9.22 -3.23 17.62
N GLU A 17 -9.95 -2.16 17.92
CA GLU A 17 -9.59 -0.80 17.51
C GLU A 17 -8.23 -0.36 18.06
N ASP A 18 -7.94 -0.65 19.34
CA ASP A 18 -6.65 -0.29 19.95
C ASP A 18 -5.49 -1.01 19.27
N ARG A 19 -5.68 -2.28 18.95
CA ARG A 19 -4.67 -3.06 18.23
C ARG A 19 -4.45 -2.56 16.82
N ALA A 20 -5.52 -2.10 16.16
CA ALA A 20 -5.42 -1.53 14.83
C ALA A 20 -4.59 -0.23 14.83
N LEU A 21 -4.73 0.60 15.87
CA LEU A 21 -3.90 1.81 16.02
C LEU A 21 -2.42 1.47 16.23
N GLU A 22 -2.13 0.49 17.07
CA GLU A 22 -0.76 0.01 17.28
C GLU A 22 -0.18 -0.55 15.98
N TYR A 23 -0.96 -1.31 15.26
CA TYR A 23 -0.59 -1.86 13.96
C TYR A 23 -0.24 -0.75 12.96
N GLY A 24 -1.06 0.30 12.88
CA GLY A 24 -0.80 1.43 12.01
C GLY A 24 0.54 2.10 12.31
N ALA A 25 0.88 2.26 13.59
CA ALA A 25 2.16 2.80 13.99
C ALA A 25 3.32 1.89 13.58
N GLU A 26 3.17 0.58 13.70
CA GLU A 26 4.20 -0.38 13.27
C GLU A 26 4.43 -0.31 11.74
N VAL A 27 3.36 -0.25 10.98
CA VAL A 27 3.43 -0.14 9.51
C VAL A 27 4.17 1.14 9.12
N ASN A 28 3.77 2.26 9.70
CA ASN A 28 4.40 3.54 9.40
C ASN A 28 5.88 3.53 9.76
N GLU A 29 6.26 2.96 10.89
CA GLU A 29 7.66 2.90 11.29
C GLU A 29 8.49 2.04 10.33
N TYR A 30 7.99 0.89 9.95
CA TYR A 30 8.69 0.01 9.01
C TYR A 30 8.98 0.73 7.68
N TRP A 31 7.96 1.35 7.11
CA TRP A 31 8.09 1.99 5.79
C TRP A 31 8.81 3.33 5.86
N SER A 32 8.65 4.09 6.95
CA SER A 32 9.39 5.34 7.13
C SER A 32 10.89 5.11 7.27
N GLN A 33 11.32 4.01 7.89
CA GLN A 33 12.75 3.66 7.93
C GLN A 33 13.32 3.50 6.52
N HIS A 34 12.60 2.82 5.64
CA HIS A 34 13.03 2.64 4.26
C HIS A 34 12.96 3.93 3.46
N ALA A 35 11.97 4.77 3.72
CA ALA A 35 11.86 6.08 3.11
C ALA A 35 13.06 6.97 3.47
N ARG A 36 13.49 6.94 4.72
CA ARG A 36 14.69 7.68 5.17
C ARG A 36 15.97 7.20 4.46
N GLN A 37 15.99 5.96 4.00
CA GLN A 37 17.10 5.40 3.23
C GLN A 37 16.97 5.66 1.73
N GLY A 38 15.94 6.40 1.31
CA GLY A 38 15.72 6.73 -0.09
C GLY A 38 15.15 5.60 -0.93
N LYS A 39 14.63 4.54 -0.31
CA LYS A 39 14.12 3.35 -1.02
C LYS A 39 12.69 3.48 -1.50
N CYS A 40 11.91 4.37 -0.88
CA CYS A 40 10.52 4.62 -1.24
C CYS A 40 10.10 5.99 -0.73
N SER A 41 8.88 6.41 -1.07
CA SER A 41 8.30 7.63 -0.51
C SER A 41 7.95 7.44 0.97
N GLU A 42 7.76 8.55 1.70
CA GLU A 42 7.14 8.48 3.01
C GLU A 42 5.72 7.94 2.86
N PRO A 43 5.23 7.17 3.83
CA PRO A 43 3.84 6.71 3.80
C PRO A 43 2.86 7.87 3.79
N ALA A 44 1.82 7.75 2.98
CA ALA A 44 0.70 8.67 2.95
C ALA A 44 -0.56 7.93 3.41
N MET A 45 -1.37 8.58 4.22
CA MET A 45 -2.55 7.96 4.81
C MET A 45 -3.74 8.90 4.75
N PHE A 46 -4.90 8.35 4.42
CA PHE A 46 -6.15 9.11 4.27
C PHE A 46 -7.28 8.35 4.94
N PHE A 47 -8.14 9.08 5.67
CA PHE A 47 -9.29 8.49 6.35
C PHE A 47 -10.56 9.27 6.02
N THR A 48 -11.68 8.56 6.02
CA THR A 48 -13.00 9.18 6.09
C THR A 48 -13.50 9.18 7.54
N GLU A 49 -14.52 9.98 7.81
CA GLU A 49 -15.15 9.99 9.13
C GLU A 49 -15.73 8.63 9.51
N ALA A 50 -16.17 7.86 8.52
CA ALA A 50 -16.72 6.52 8.75
C ALA A 50 -15.66 5.46 9.04
N GLY A 51 -14.36 5.80 8.94
CA GLY A 51 -13.27 4.89 9.23
C GLY A 51 -12.68 4.17 8.02
N ASN A 52 -13.17 4.44 6.81
CA ASN A 52 -12.53 3.94 5.60
C ASN A 52 -11.14 4.56 5.47
N GLY A 53 -10.16 3.77 5.09
CA GLY A 53 -8.80 4.26 4.98
C GLY A 53 -8.10 3.84 3.72
N ILE A 54 -7.11 4.64 3.34
CA ILE A 54 -6.15 4.36 2.28
C ILE A 54 -4.77 4.67 2.83
N TRP A 55 -3.84 3.78 2.60
CA TRP A 55 -2.44 3.95 2.95
C TRP A 55 -1.59 3.59 1.74
N MET A 56 -0.53 4.36 1.46
CA MET A 56 0.28 4.09 0.29
C MET A 56 1.73 4.54 0.45
N VAL A 57 2.61 3.84 -0.28
CA VAL A 57 3.99 4.25 -0.55
C VAL A 57 4.23 4.10 -2.04
N THR A 58 5.13 4.93 -2.59
CA THR A 58 5.54 4.84 -3.99
C THR A 58 7.02 4.58 -4.09
N GLY A 59 7.45 3.98 -5.19
CA GLY A 59 8.84 3.69 -5.45
C GLY A 59 9.00 2.80 -6.67
N GLU A 60 10.22 2.31 -6.89
CA GLU A 60 10.47 1.34 -7.95
C GLU A 60 9.87 -0.01 -7.57
N ARG A 61 9.25 -0.65 -8.54
CA ARG A 61 8.51 -1.91 -8.34
C ARG A 61 9.37 -2.97 -7.66
N ASP A 62 10.57 -3.22 -8.16
CA ASP A 62 11.42 -4.28 -7.65
C ASP A 62 11.85 -4.00 -6.21
N VAL A 63 12.09 -2.74 -5.88
CA VAL A 63 12.44 -2.33 -4.52
C VAL A 63 11.24 -2.51 -3.60
N LEU A 64 10.06 -2.04 -3.98
CA LEU A 64 8.85 -2.19 -3.17
C LEU A 64 8.51 -3.66 -2.94
N MET A 65 8.62 -4.49 -3.97
CA MET A 65 8.39 -5.92 -3.86
C MET A 65 9.35 -6.58 -2.88
N SER A 66 10.64 -6.23 -2.95
CA SER A 66 11.64 -6.74 -2.01
C SER A 66 11.34 -6.34 -0.57
N LEU A 67 10.94 -5.09 -0.35
CA LEU A 67 10.62 -4.58 0.99
C LEU A 67 9.35 -5.23 1.55
N HIS A 68 8.38 -5.49 0.69
CA HIS A 68 7.14 -6.17 1.06
C HIS A 68 7.36 -7.66 1.33
N ASP A 69 8.39 -8.25 0.76
CA ASP A 69 8.66 -9.70 0.82
C ASP A 69 9.50 -10.10 2.05
N THR A 70 9.85 -9.16 2.91
CA THR A 70 10.56 -9.49 4.15
C THR A 70 9.63 -10.18 5.13
N GLU A 71 10.18 -10.93 6.07
CA GLU A 71 9.40 -11.58 7.12
C GLU A 71 8.60 -10.55 7.93
N GLU A 72 9.22 -9.43 8.28
CA GLU A 72 8.57 -8.36 9.03
C GLU A 72 7.37 -7.79 8.27
N ALA A 73 7.54 -7.49 6.98
CA ALA A 73 6.46 -6.95 6.16
C ALA A 73 5.32 -7.95 5.95
N ARG A 74 5.65 -9.23 5.80
CA ARG A 74 4.65 -10.29 5.67
C ARG A 74 3.80 -10.41 6.93
N MET A 75 4.43 -10.31 8.11
CA MET A 75 3.69 -10.32 9.37
C MET A 75 2.78 -9.11 9.49
N LEU A 76 3.23 -7.93 9.04
CA LEU A 76 2.39 -6.74 9.01
C LEU A 76 1.17 -6.92 8.11
N THR A 77 1.34 -7.58 6.97
CA THR A 77 0.21 -7.87 6.07
C THR A 77 -0.80 -8.80 6.74
N LEU A 78 -0.33 -9.86 7.40
CA LEU A 78 -1.22 -10.79 8.12
C LEU A 78 -1.96 -10.08 9.26
N LYS A 79 -1.28 -9.23 10.01
CA LYS A 79 -1.92 -8.43 11.06
C LYS A 79 -3.01 -7.54 10.50
N GLY A 80 -2.77 -6.93 9.34
CA GLY A 80 -3.76 -6.09 8.66
C GLY A 80 -5.04 -6.86 8.36
N GLU A 81 -4.91 -8.07 7.82
CA GLU A 81 -6.05 -8.93 7.53
C GLU A 81 -6.85 -9.31 8.78
N LEU A 82 -6.17 -9.45 9.92
CA LEU A 82 -6.80 -9.83 11.19
C LEU A 82 -7.42 -8.65 11.94
N LEU A 83 -7.00 -7.41 11.64
CA LEU A 83 -7.38 -6.22 12.40
C LEU A 83 -8.30 -5.27 11.64
N LEU A 84 -8.34 -5.34 10.31
CA LEU A 84 -9.08 -4.41 9.47
C LEU A 84 -10.07 -5.15 8.58
N GLU A 85 -11.31 -4.65 8.54
CA GLU A 85 -12.35 -5.19 7.65
C GLU A 85 -12.05 -4.82 6.21
N ASN A 86 -12.20 -5.78 5.30
CA ASN A 86 -11.97 -5.61 3.87
C ASN A 86 -10.57 -5.11 3.55
N PHE A 87 -9.58 -5.61 4.29
CA PHE A 87 -8.18 -5.31 4.04
C PHE A 87 -7.81 -5.75 2.63
N CYS A 88 -7.21 -4.83 1.87
CA CYS A 88 -6.76 -5.11 0.51
C CYS A 88 -5.41 -4.42 0.29
N LEU A 89 -4.44 -5.17 -0.24
CA LEU A 89 -3.13 -4.65 -0.57
C LEU A 89 -2.88 -4.93 -2.04
N GLU A 90 -2.61 -3.88 -2.83
CA GLU A 90 -2.36 -4.00 -4.26
C GLU A 90 -1.24 -3.11 -4.71
N PHE A 91 -0.61 -3.50 -5.82
CA PHE A 91 0.42 -2.72 -6.49
C PHE A 91 -0.16 -2.12 -7.75
N TYR A 92 -0.03 -0.80 -7.88
CA TYR A 92 -0.54 -0.05 -9.02
C TYR A 92 0.59 0.55 -9.83
N PHE A 93 0.40 0.67 -11.13
CA PHE A 93 1.28 1.51 -11.94
C PHE A 93 1.11 2.96 -11.46
N ALA A 94 2.22 3.71 -11.37
CA ALA A 94 2.21 5.08 -10.89
C ALA A 94 3.04 5.97 -11.81
N GLY A 95 2.75 7.28 -11.79
CA GLY A 95 3.51 8.26 -12.56
C GLY A 95 3.63 7.92 -14.03
N ASP A 96 4.84 7.98 -14.57
CA ASP A 96 5.12 7.71 -15.98
C ASP A 96 4.74 6.27 -16.37
N ALA A 97 4.91 5.31 -15.48
CA ALA A 97 4.52 3.92 -15.75
C ALA A 97 3.01 3.80 -15.97
N ALA A 98 2.21 4.55 -15.20
CA ALA A 98 0.76 4.58 -15.39
C ALA A 98 0.38 5.20 -16.75
N ALA A 99 1.03 6.31 -17.12
CA ALA A 99 0.80 6.96 -18.40
C ALA A 99 1.16 6.02 -19.56
N ASP A 100 2.30 5.35 -19.50
CA ASP A 100 2.74 4.39 -20.50
C ASP A 100 1.77 3.22 -20.64
N TYR A 101 1.26 2.72 -19.52
CA TYR A 101 0.30 1.62 -19.55
C TYR A 101 -1.02 2.03 -20.18
N MET A 102 -1.46 3.28 -19.93
CA MET A 102 -2.67 3.82 -20.58
C MET A 102 -2.50 3.90 -22.10
N LEU A 103 -1.32 4.25 -22.59
CA LEU A 103 -1.04 4.26 -24.03
C LEU A 103 -1.11 2.84 -24.62
N ARG A 104 -0.62 1.85 -23.90
CA ARG A 104 -0.74 0.44 -24.32
C ARG A 104 -2.20 0.00 -24.38
N TYR A 105 -2.99 0.45 -23.41
CA TYR A 105 -4.42 0.18 -23.37
C TYR A 105 -5.11 0.73 -24.63
N GLN A 106 -4.81 1.98 -25.00
CA GLN A 106 -5.34 2.60 -26.21
C GLN A 106 -4.94 1.84 -27.46
N SER A 107 -3.67 1.42 -27.53
CA SER A 107 -3.18 0.62 -28.66
C SER A 107 -3.90 -0.73 -28.76
N ALA A 108 -4.17 -1.37 -27.63
CA ALA A 108 -4.90 -2.64 -27.60
C ALA A 108 -6.33 -2.52 -28.09
N LEU A 109 -6.99 -1.38 -27.87
CA LEU A 109 -8.36 -1.15 -28.34
C LEU A 109 -8.47 -1.19 -29.86
N ALA A 110 -7.39 -0.90 -30.58
CA ALA A 110 -7.39 -0.96 -32.04
C ALA A 110 -7.59 -2.39 -32.59
N PHE A 111 -7.41 -3.42 -31.78
CA PHE A 111 -7.53 -4.82 -32.14
C PHE A 111 -8.89 -5.43 -31.76
N ILE A 112 -9.81 -4.65 -31.21
CA ILE A 112 -11.12 -5.13 -30.77
C ILE A 112 -12.26 -4.70 -31.75
#